data_36d3beaf076bca0fa2648ed37ece2bcb
#
_entry.id   36d3beaf076bca0fa2648ed37ece2bcb
#
_cell.length_a   1.000
_cell.length_b   1.000
_cell.length_c   1.000
_cell.angle_alpha   90.00
_cell.angle_beta   90.00
_cell.angle_gamma   90.00
#
_symmetry.space_group_name_H-M   'P 1'
#
loop_
_entity.id
_entity.type
_entity.pdbx_description
1 polymer ?
#
loop_
_entity_poly.entity_id
_entity_poly.type
_entity_poly.pdbx_seq_one_letter_code
_entity_poly.pdbx_strand_id
1 'polypeptide(L)'
;MCIRDRIEIEPVSGNLGAIIKDVDLGQLDEETFEEIHQAWLKYCVIFFREQRLTPPQQIDFAKRLGEIHFHPYMRGLDEHPEILEIVKEPGDDYTFGAVWHTDQMFNPEPAKATMLYAHEVPKSGGDTQFSNQYLAYETLSEPMKEILKTIQTYNVGDGFRRGVGKIKRKDRYASNPKMQAKIKDPGNAPTESVHPLVRTHPETKKKLLYIGSHTQNLFGFHENEADTLIDFLRAHSTRPEFTCRFRWEVGSLALWDNRCVQHQALADYDERRRMHRITIAGDKPF
;
A
#
# COMPACT_ATOMS: atom_id res chain seq x y z
N MET A 1 5.03 -15.73 35.55
CA MET A 1 6.20 -15.07 34.95
C MET A 1 5.60 -14.14 33.89
N CYS A 2 5.59 -12.80 34.14
CA CYS A 2 5.13 -11.87 33.12
C CYS A 2 6.12 -11.95 31.96
N ILE A 3 5.65 -12.41 30.79
CA ILE A 3 6.37 -12.28 29.54
C ILE A 3 6.47 -10.77 29.32
N ARG A 4 7.67 -10.21 29.44
CA ARG A 4 7.92 -8.81 29.11
C ARG A 4 7.90 -8.77 27.59
N ASP A 5 6.96 -8.02 26.99
CA ASP A 5 6.95 -7.79 25.55
C ASP A 5 8.35 -7.33 25.14
N ARG A 6 8.92 -7.95 24.09
CA ARG A 6 10.29 -7.65 23.60
C ARG A 6 10.34 -6.34 22.82
N ILE A 7 9.18 -5.90 22.32
CA ILE A 7 9.05 -4.68 21.54
C ILE A 7 8.17 -3.67 22.29
N GLU A 8 8.52 -2.39 22.19
CA GLU A 8 7.66 -1.30 22.63
C GLU A 8 6.82 -0.82 21.44
N ILE A 9 5.50 -0.73 21.63
CA ILE A 9 4.53 -0.34 20.61
C ILE A 9 3.89 0.99 20.98
N GLU A 10 4.07 2.02 20.13
CA GLU A 10 3.45 3.33 20.28
C GLU A 10 2.39 3.54 19.18
N PRO A 11 1.08 3.52 19.50
CA PRO A 11 0.04 3.81 18.51
C PRO A 11 0.17 5.22 17.91
N VAL A 12 0.05 5.34 16.59
CA VAL A 12 0.05 6.63 15.86
C VAL A 12 -1.33 7.27 15.88
N SER A 13 -2.38 6.45 15.79
CA SER A 13 -3.77 6.90 15.91
C SER A 13 -4.60 5.84 16.67
N GLY A 14 -5.82 6.20 17.06
CA GLY A 14 -6.72 5.27 17.74
C GLY A 14 -7.20 4.09 16.88
N ASN A 15 -7.04 4.16 15.55
CA ASN A 15 -7.70 3.27 14.62
C ASN A 15 -6.75 2.46 13.72
N LEU A 16 -5.53 2.93 13.49
CA LEU A 16 -4.48 2.23 12.77
C LEU A 16 -3.13 2.91 12.95
N GLY A 17 -2.07 2.19 12.62
CA GLY A 17 -0.70 2.67 12.67
C GLY A 17 -0.08 2.59 14.05
N ALA A 18 1.12 2.00 14.13
CA ALA A 18 1.95 2.00 15.34
C ALA A 18 3.43 2.12 14.99
N ILE A 19 4.19 2.81 15.82
CA ILE A 19 5.65 2.81 15.78
C ILE A 19 6.14 1.67 16.66
N ILE A 20 6.98 0.81 16.11
CA ILE A 20 7.69 -0.24 16.82
C ILE A 20 9.06 0.30 17.18
N LYS A 21 9.35 0.38 18.49
CA LYS A 21 10.59 0.92 19.02
C LYS A 21 11.57 -0.17 19.41
N ASP A 22 12.83 0.22 19.56
CA ASP A 22 13.92 -0.60 20.10
C ASP A 22 14.17 -1.91 19.32
N VAL A 23 13.94 -1.87 18.00
CA VAL A 23 14.11 -2.99 17.08
C VAL A 23 15.09 -2.63 15.98
N ASP A 24 16.09 -3.50 15.75
CA ASP A 24 16.93 -3.51 14.55
C ASP A 24 16.44 -4.58 13.58
N LEU A 25 15.83 -4.15 12.48
CA LEU A 25 15.30 -5.06 11.45
C LEU A 25 16.38 -5.86 10.73
N GLY A 26 17.64 -5.45 10.83
CA GLY A 26 18.79 -6.18 10.28
C GLY A 26 19.24 -7.37 11.14
N GLN A 27 18.70 -7.52 12.39
CA GLN A 27 19.13 -8.52 13.35
C GLN A 27 17.95 -9.07 14.20
N LEU A 28 16.91 -9.55 13.52
CA LEU A 28 15.70 -10.06 14.20
C LEU A 28 15.82 -11.55 14.53
N ASP A 29 15.53 -11.91 15.78
CA ASP A 29 15.19 -13.28 16.15
C ASP A 29 13.75 -13.65 15.78
N GLU A 30 13.39 -14.91 15.90
CA GLU A 30 12.07 -15.41 15.49
C GLU A 30 10.94 -14.90 16.40
N GLU A 31 11.21 -14.80 17.70
CA GLU A 31 10.20 -14.37 18.67
C GLU A 31 9.86 -12.89 18.49
N THR A 32 10.88 -12.03 18.31
CA THR A 32 10.67 -10.61 17.99
C THR A 32 9.93 -10.41 16.66
N PHE A 33 10.26 -11.22 15.65
CA PHE A 33 9.53 -11.16 14.37
C PHE A 33 8.07 -11.51 14.52
N GLU A 34 7.73 -12.53 15.32
CA GLU A 34 6.34 -12.91 15.56
C GLU A 34 5.57 -11.78 16.29
N GLU A 35 6.18 -11.12 17.27
CA GLU A 35 5.56 -9.95 17.93
C GLU A 35 5.32 -8.81 16.93
N ILE A 36 6.28 -8.54 16.03
CA ILE A 36 6.13 -7.57 14.94
C ILE A 36 4.96 -7.98 14.01
N HIS A 37 4.87 -9.25 13.65
CA HIS A 37 3.78 -9.76 12.79
C HIS A 37 2.42 -9.55 13.47
N GLN A 38 2.28 -9.89 14.75
CA GLN A 38 1.03 -9.67 15.50
C GLN A 38 0.69 -8.17 15.62
N ALA A 39 1.67 -7.32 15.84
CA ALA A 39 1.49 -5.87 15.84
C ALA A 39 1.01 -5.38 14.46
N TRP A 40 1.62 -5.87 13.37
CA TRP A 40 1.21 -5.54 12.00
C TRP A 40 -0.23 -5.94 11.70
N LEU A 41 -0.66 -7.15 12.06
CA LEU A 41 -2.05 -7.59 11.90
C LEU A 41 -3.04 -6.76 12.73
N LYS A 42 -2.61 -6.32 13.92
CA LYS A 42 -3.45 -5.51 14.82
C LYS A 42 -3.58 -4.06 14.35
N TYR A 43 -2.49 -3.45 13.93
CA TYR A 43 -2.44 -2.02 13.59
C TYR A 43 -2.51 -1.74 12.08
N CYS A 44 -2.54 -2.77 11.22
CA CYS A 44 -2.66 -2.71 9.75
C CYS A 44 -1.47 -2.05 9.03
N VAL A 45 -0.78 -1.12 9.65
CA VAL A 45 0.49 -0.51 9.23
C VAL A 45 1.36 -0.27 10.45
N ILE A 46 2.64 -0.63 10.35
CA ILE A 46 3.64 -0.38 11.40
C ILE A 46 4.84 0.36 10.83
N PHE A 47 5.47 1.12 11.70
CA PHE A 47 6.57 1.99 11.37
C PHE A 47 7.77 1.72 12.27
N PHE A 48 8.96 1.86 11.67
CA PHE A 48 10.23 1.77 12.37
C PHE A 48 11.03 3.04 12.10
N ARG A 49 11.72 3.55 13.11
CA ARG A 49 12.61 4.71 13.01
C ARG A 49 14.07 4.27 13.03
N GLU A 50 14.97 5.14 12.60
CA GLU A 50 16.42 5.03 12.74
C GLU A 50 17.04 3.71 12.21
N GLN A 51 16.37 3.06 11.27
CA GLN A 51 16.87 1.83 10.68
C GLN A 51 18.06 2.10 9.73
N ARG A 52 19.04 1.21 9.74
CA ARG A 52 20.23 1.27 8.90
C ARG A 52 20.38 -0.02 8.09
N LEU A 53 19.44 -0.24 7.17
CA LEU A 53 19.37 -1.47 6.39
C LEU A 53 20.21 -1.36 5.12
N THR A 54 21.07 -2.35 4.90
CA THR A 54 21.62 -2.64 3.57
C THR A 54 20.54 -3.26 2.68
N PRO A 55 20.67 -3.19 1.34
CA PRO A 55 19.72 -3.85 0.43
C PRO A 55 19.51 -5.34 0.75
N PRO A 56 20.55 -6.17 1.01
CA PRO A 56 20.34 -7.57 1.43
C PRO A 56 19.51 -7.70 2.72
N GLN A 57 19.78 -6.89 3.75
CA GLN A 57 19.01 -6.94 5.00
C GLN A 57 17.55 -6.56 4.81
N GLN A 58 17.27 -5.56 3.95
CA GLN A 58 15.90 -5.21 3.60
C GLN A 58 15.19 -6.36 2.87
N ILE A 59 15.88 -7.05 1.97
CA ILE A 59 15.38 -8.23 1.25
C ILE A 59 15.14 -9.40 2.20
N ASP A 60 16.07 -9.66 3.12
CA ASP A 60 15.95 -10.75 4.10
C ASP A 60 14.77 -10.55 5.05
N PHE A 61 14.56 -9.31 5.53
CA PHE A 61 13.37 -8.98 6.31
C PHE A 61 12.08 -9.18 5.48
N ALA A 62 12.08 -8.76 4.21
CA ALA A 62 10.93 -8.94 3.33
C ALA A 62 10.58 -10.43 3.13
N LYS A 63 11.57 -11.30 2.95
CA LYS A 63 11.37 -12.74 2.75
C LYS A 63 10.74 -13.43 3.95
N ARG A 64 10.90 -12.91 5.16
CA ARG A 64 10.19 -13.45 6.34
C ARG A 64 8.68 -13.25 6.27
N LEU A 65 8.21 -12.23 5.55
CA LEU A 65 6.78 -11.97 5.36
C LEU A 65 6.15 -12.80 4.23
N GLY A 66 6.96 -13.33 3.31
CA GLY A 66 6.53 -14.15 2.18
C GLY A 66 7.39 -13.97 0.94
N GLU A 67 6.94 -14.51 -0.18
CA GLU A 67 7.62 -14.38 -1.47
C GLU A 67 7.59 -12.93 -1.96
N ILE A 68 8.71 -12.48 -2.57
CA ILE A 68 8.80 -11.14 -3.10
C ILE A 68 8.09 -11.07 -4.45
N HIS A 69 7.24 -10.06 -4.60
CA HIS A 69 6.51 -9.79 -5.83
C HIS A 69 7.23 -8.75 -6.68
N PHE A 70 7.55 -9.11 -7.92
CA PHE A 70 8.15 -8.21 -8.89
C PHE A 70 7.09 -7.38 -9.60
N HIS A 71 7.25 -6.05 -9.57
CA HIS A 71 6.27 -5.14 -10.16
C HIS A 71 6.16 -5.34 -11.68
N PRO A 72 4.95 -5.58 -12.24
CA PRO A 72 4.82 -5.90 -13.67
C PRO A 72 5.23 -4.75 -14.61
N TYR A 73 5.06 -3.51 -14.19
CA TYR A 73 5.33 -2.32 -15.01
C TYR A 73 6.63 -1.58 -14.69
N MET A 74 7.35 -1.97 -13.63
CA MET A 74 8.53 -1.22 -13.17
C MET A 74 9.69 -2.17 -12.90
N ARG A 75 10.91 -1.74 -13.23
CA ARG A 75 12.14 -2.48 -12.95
C ARG A 75 12.69 -2.09 -11.58
N GLY A 76 13.23 -3.06 -10.86
CA GLY A 76 14.00 -2.83 -9.63
C GLY A 76 15.40 -2.33 -9.90
N LEU A 77 16.23 -2.31 -8.87
CA LEU A 77 17.66 -2.01 -8.97
C LEU A 77 18.38 -3.12 -9.76
N ASP A 78 19.47 -2.77 -10.44
CA ASP A 78 20.20 -3.74 -11.28
C ASP A 78 20.83 -4.86 -10.43
N GLU A 79 21.43 -4.53 -9.27
CA GLU A 79 22.04 -5.52 -8.35
C GLU A 79 21.02 -6.18 -7.41
N HIS A 80 19.87 -5.54 -7.18
CA HIS A 80 18.82 -6.01 -6.27
C HIS A 80 17.44 -5.80 -6.91
N PRO A 81 17.05 -6.63 -7.90
CA PRO A 81 15.81 -6.45 -8.66
C PRO A 81 14.53 -6.57 -7.82
N GLU A 82 14.63 -7.10 -6.61
CA GLU A 82 13.55 -7.14 -5.61
C GLU A 82 13.18 -5.73 -5.11
N ILE A 83 14.13 -4.79 -5.16
CA ILE A 83 13.95 -3.43 -4.64
C ILE A 83 13.57 -2.50 -5.79
N LEU A 84 12.38 -1.92 -5.74
CA LEU A 84 11.99 -0.82 -6.60
C LEU A 84 12.40 0.51 -5.94
N GLU A 85 13.39 1.18 -6.54
CA GLU A 85 13.74 2.52 -6.11
C GLU A 85 12.77 3.55 -6.70
N ILE A 86 12.16 4.35 -5.83
CA ILE A 86 11.25 5.43 -6.18
C ILE A 86 11.95 6.75 -5.91
N VAL A 87 12.17 7.55 -6.97
CA VAL A 87 12.82 8.86 -6.89
C VAL A 87 11.88 9.92 -7.42
N LYS A 88 11.69 10.99 -6.64
CA LYS A 88 11.15 12.27 -7.10
C LYS A 88 12.27 13.30 -7.07
N GLU A 89 12.52 13.94 -8.18
CA GLU A 89 13.45 15.06 -8.28
C GLU A 89 12.69 16.39 -8.15
N PRO A 90 13.34 17.49 -7.74
CA PRO A 90 12.73 18.82 -7.77
C PRO A 90 12.19 19.15 -9.17
N GLY A 91 11.00 19.72 -9.24
CA GLY A 91 10.32 20.06 -10.50
C GLY A 91 9.61 18.89 -11.20
N ASP A 92 9.58 17.68 -10.64
CA ASP A 92 8.80 16.58 -11.19
C ASP A 92 7.29 16.82 -11.00
N ASP A 93 6.52 16.74 -12.09
CA ASP A 93 5.07 16.96 -12.10
C ASP A 93 4.27 15.81 -11.46
N TYR A 94 4.88 14.64 -11.29
CA TYR A 94 4.20 13.43 -10.81
C TYR A 94 4.85 12.85 -9.56
N THR A 95 4.03 12.60 -8.55
CA THR A 95 4.42 11.86 -7.34
C THR A 95 3.86 10.43 -7.41
N PHE A 96 4.73 9.43 -7.23
CA PHE A 96 4.33 8.03 -7.21
C PHE A 96 3.38 7.75 -6.05
N GLY A 97 2.20 7.19 -6.37
CA GLY A 97 1.21 6.83 -5.34
C GLY A 97 0.41 8.00 -4.77
N ALA A 98 0.33 9.16 -5.47
CA ALA A 98 -0.37 10.36 -4.99
C ALA A 98 -1.92 10.29 -5.04
N VAL A 99 -2.50 9.09 -5.11
CA VAL A 99 -3.95 8.86 -5.02
C VAL A 99 -4.22 7.72 -4.04
N TRP A 100 -5.38 7.71 -3.40
CA TRP A 100 -5.79 6.62 -2.52
C TRP A 100 -5.89 5.30 -3.29
N HIS A 101 -5.09 4.32 -2.90
CA HIS A 101 -5.03 3.01 -3.55
C HIS A 101 -4.57 1.91 -2.59
N THR A 102 -4.84 0.69 -2.98
CA THR A 102 -4.13 -0.49 -2.50
C THR A 102 -3.23 -1.01 -3.62
N ASP A 103 -2.09 -1.56 -3.28
CA ASP A 103 -1.10 -1.94 -4.27
C ASP A 103 -1.56 -3.09 -5.15
N GLN A 104 -1.40 -2.89 -6.47
CA GLN A 104 -1.55 -3.92 -7.50
C GLN A 104 -2.90 -4.65 -7.48
N MET A 105 -3.97 -3.97 -7.06
CA MET A 105 -5.34 -4.48 -7.02
C MET A 105 -5.83 -5.04 -8.36
N PHE A 106 -5.14 -4.71 -9.45
CA PHE A 106 -5.41 -5.23 -10.80
C PHE A 106 -4.88 -6.64 -11.06
N ASN A 107 -4.06 -7.21 -10.14
CA ASN A 107 -3.61 -8.59 -10.24
C ASN A 107 -4.69 -9.55 -9.72
N PRO A 108 -4.81 -10.77 -10.27
CA PRO A 108 -5.65 -11.83 -9.70
C PRO A 108 -5.28 -12.18 -8.26
N GLU A 109 -4.00 -12.09 -7.93
CA GLU A 109 -3.41 -12.23 -6.59
C GLU A 109 -2.68 -10.93 -6.24
N PRO A 110 -3.37 -9.92 -5.67
CA PRO A 110 -2.79 -8.64 -5.33
C PRO A 110 -1.75 -8.75 -4.22
N ALA A 111 -0.89 -7.74 -4.11
CA ALA A 111 0.13 -7.68 -3.08
C ALA A 111 -0.43 -7.90 -1.66
N LYS A 112 0.22 -8.77 -0.87
CA LYS A 112 -0.05 -8.96 0.56
C LYS A 112 0.39 -7.74 1.36
N ALA A 113 1.64 -7.38 1.22
CA ALA A 113 2.28 -6.32 1.98
C ALA A 113 3.22 -5.49 1.10
N THR A 114 3.45 -4.27 1.51
CA THR A 114 4.51 -3.44 0.95
C THR A 114 5.31 -2.83 2.09
N MET A 115 6.63 -2.84 1.95
CA MET A 115 7.53 -2.05 2.77
C MET A 115 8.16 -0.93 1.95
N LEU A 116 8.30 0.21 2.59
CA LEU A 116 8.93 1.39 2.02
C LEU A 116 9.97 1.93 2.99
N TYR A 117 11.22 2.03 2.54
CA TYR A 117 12.36 2.47 3.34
C TYR A 117 12.89 3.81 2.84
N ALA A 118 13.11 4.77 3.74
CA ALA A 118 13.45 6.14 3.42
C ALA A 118 14.97 6.38 3.41
N HIS A 119 15.52 6.70 2.23
CA HIS A 119 16.92 7.10 2.05
C HIS A 119 17.11 8.62 2.03
N GLU A 120 16.21 9.33 1.34
CA GLU A 120 16.20 10.78 1.26
C GLU A 120 14.76 11.27 1.34
N VAL A 121 14.52 12.27 2.18
CA VAL A 121 13.19 12.84 2.40
C VAL A 121 13.25 14.37 2.39
N PRO A 122 12.18 15.07 1.97
CA PRO A 122 12.11 16.52 2.05
C PRO A 122 12.12 16.98 3.52
N LYS A 123 12.51 18.22 3.77
CA LYS A 123 12.46 18.82 5.12
C LYS A 123 11.04 18.92 5.67
N SER A 124 10.08 19.11 4.77
CA SER A 124 8.65 19.16 5.10
C SER A 124 7.81 18.63 3.94
N GLY A 125 6.65 18.05 4.26
CA GLY A 125 5.78 17.40 3.27
C GLY A 125 6.27 16.00 2.88
N GLY A 126 5.68 15.44 1.83
CA GLY A 126 5.99 14.10 1.33
C GLY A 126 5.57 12.96 2.26
N ASP A 127 4.67 13.22 3.21
CA ASP A 127 4.14 12.23 4.13
C ASP A 127 3.31 11.18 3.38
N THR A 128 3.01 10.08 4.05
CA THR A 128 2.07 9.08 3.55
C THR A 128 0.88 8.97 4.49
N GLN A 129 -0.32 8.96 3.93
CA GLN A 129 -1.55 8.67 4.66
C GLN A 129 -1.95 7.21 4.41
N PHE A 130 -2.54 6.61 5.44
CA PHE A 130 -3.07 5.23 5.42
C PHE A 130 -4.50 5.26 5.91
N SER A 131 -5.35 4.36 5.39
CA SER A 131 -6.77 4.26 5.76
C SER A 131 -7.17 2.82 6.05
N ASN A 132 -7.84 2.61 7.19
CA ASN A 132 -8.30 1.32 7.71
C ASN A 132 -9.60 0.87 7.01
N GLN A 133 -9.51 -0.13 6.17
CA GLN A 133 -10.63 -0.62 5.39
C GLN A 133 -11.56 -1.57 6.19
N TYR A 134 -11.13 -2.07 7.35
CA TYR A 134 -12.02 -2.74 8.31
C TYR A 134 -13.06 -1.75 8.84
N LEU A 135 -12.62 -0.59 9.34
CA LEU A 135 -13.51 0.47 9.84
C LEU A 135 -14.41 1.03 8.74
N ALA A 136 -13.87 1.17 7.52
CA ALA A 136 -14.66 1.59 6.38
C ALA A 136 -15.85 0.63 6.13
N TYR A 137 -15.65 -0.68 6.31
CA TYR A 137 -16.73 -1.65 6.22
C TYR A 137 -17.63 -1.66 7.47
N GLU A 138 -17.04 -1.68 8.65
CA GLU A 138 -17.75 -1.79 9.93
C GLU A 138 -18.76 -0.65 10.15
N THR A 139 -18.42 0.56 9.71
CA THR A 139 -19.24 1.77 9.89
C THR A 139 -20.31 1.99 8.83
N LEU A 140 -20.39 1.14 7.81
CA LEU A 140 -21.53 1.11 6.89
C LEU A 140 -22.79 0.62 7.61
N SER A 141 -23.97 1.12 7.17
CA SER A 141 -25.26 0.58 7.64
C SER A 141 -25.44 -0.89 7.24
N GLU A 142 -26.20 -1.64 8.02
CA GLU A 142 -26.47 -3.06 7.71
C GLU A 142 -27.10 -3.24 6.32
N PRO A 143 -28.10 -2.43 5.87
CA PRO A 143 -28.61 -2.52 4.50
C PRO A 143 -27.53 -2.34 3.43
N MET A 144 -26.58 -1.40 3.64
CA MET A 144 -25.47 -1.19 2.71
C MET A 144 -24.53 -2.41 2.69
N LYS A 145 -24.18 -2.95 3.86
CA LYS A 145 -23.34 -4.17 3.95
C LYS A 145 -23.97 -5.35 3.21
N GLU A 146 -25.31 -5.52 3.33
CA GLU A 146 -26.01 -6.59 2.61
C GLU A 146 -25.92 -6.41 1.08
N ILE A 147 -26.11 -5.20 0.58
CA ILE A 147 -25.97 -4.91 -0.86
C ILE A 147 -24.55 -5.21 -1.34
N LEU A 148 -23.52 -4.76 -0.60
CA LEU A 148 -22.13 -4.85 -1.04
C LEU A 148 -21.55 -6.28 -1.03
N LYS A 149 -22.11 -7.21 -0.26
CA LYS A 149 -21.60 -8.59 -0.14
C LYS A 149 -21.56 -9.37 -1.46
N THR A 150 -22.44 -9.06 -2.39
CA THR A 150 -22.57 -9.77 -3.68
C THR A 150 -21.90 -9.06 -4.82
N ILE A 151 -21.40 -7.84 -4.59
CA ILE A 151 -20.82 -7.01 -5.63
C ILE A 151 -19.35 -7.39 -5.86
N GLN A 152 -18.98 -7.46 -7.14
CA GLN A 152 -17.59 -7.62 -7.59
C GLN A 152 -17.11 -6.35 -8.27
N THR A 153 -15.84 -6.00 -8.04
CA THR A 153 -15.14 -4.85 -8.63
C THR A 153 -14.35 -5.29 -9.86
N TYR A 154 -14.37 -4.47 -10.92
CA TYR A 154 -13.47 -4.59 -12.06
C TYR A 154 -12.31 -3.61 -11.90
N ASN A 155 -11.08 -4.12 -11.85
CA ASN A 155 -9.87 -3.37 -11.52
C ASN A 155 -8.87 -3.40 -12.67
N VAL A 156 -8.23 -2.26 -12.95
CA VAL A 156 -7.33 -2.08 -14.11
C VAL A 156 -5.99 -1.50 -13.67
N GLY A 157 -4.89 -1.99 -14.23
CA GLY A 157 -3.53 -1.57 -13.88
C GLY A 157 -3.08 -0.27 -14.53
N ASP A 158 -3.57 0.02 -15.73
CA ASP A 158 -3.25 1.25 -16.48
C ASP A 158 -4.38 1.61 -17.46
N GLY A 159 -4.38 2.85 -17.93
CA GLY A 159 -5.42 3.32 -18.87
C GLY A 159 -6.79 3.44 -18.21
N PHE A 160 -6.86 3.98 -17.01
CA PHE A 160 -8.10 4.13 -16.24
C PHE A 160 -9.15 4.94 -17.01
N ARG A 161 -10.40 4.49 -16.93
CA ARG A 161 -11.55 5.25 -17.40
C ARG A 161 -11.79 6.50 -16.56
N ARG A 162 -11.45 6.48 -15.27
CA ARG A 162 -11.75 7.49 -14.26
C ARG A 162 -10.50 8.00 -13.54
N GLY A 163 -10.56 9.23 -13.07
CA GLY A 163 -9.56 9.81 -12.18
C GLY A 163 -8.21 10.09 -12.83
N VAL A 164 -7.20 10.29 -11.99
CA VAL A 164 -5.82 10.67 -12.40
C VAL A 164 -5.16 9.60 -13.26
N GLY A 165 -5.58 8.36 -13.12
CA GLY A 165 -5.05 7.22 -13.88
C GLY A 165 -5.41 7.18 -15.37
N LYS A 166 -6.18 8.15 -15.89
CA LYS A 166 -6.42 8.31 -17.34
C LYS A 166 -5.13 8.55 -18.12
N ILE A 167 -4.12 9.19 -17.50
CA ILE A 167 -2.82 9.42 -18.11
C ILE A 167 -2.07 8.08 -18.13
N LYS A 168 -1.65 7.64 -19.31
CA LYS A 168 -0.86 6.40 -19.46
C LYS A 168 0.41 6.47 -18.61
N ARG A 169 0.85 5.36 -18.07
CA ARG A 169 2.00 5.30 -17.14
C ARG A 169 3.25 5.95 -17.72
N LYS A 170 3.57 5.71 -18.99
CA LYS A 170 4.71 6.31 -19.67
C LYS A 170 4.68 7.84 -19.69
N ASP A 171 3.49 8.43 -19.75
CA ASP A 171 3.31 9.88 -19.85
C ASP A 171 3.35 10.54 -18.47
N ARG A 172 3.04 9.79 -17.39
CA ARG A 172 3.12 10.27 -15.99
C ARG A 172 4.53 10.64 -15.56
N TYR A 173 5.54 9.98 -16.11
CA TYR A 173 6.95 10.19 -15.76
C TYR A 173 7.74 10.91 -16.85
N ALA A 174 7.07 11.63 -17.75
CA ALA A 174 7.73 12.33 -18.85
C ALA A 174 8.78 13.37 -18.36
N SER A 175 8.53 14.01 -17.21
CA SER A 175 9.44 14.95 -16.56
C SER A 175 10.57 14.29 -15.74
N ASN A 176 10.50 12.99 -15.49
CA ASN A 176 11.49 12.26 -14.69
C ASN A 176 12.14 11.11 -15.49
N PRO A 177 13.28 11.36 -16.20
CA PRO A 177 13.95 10.35 -17.01
C PRO A 177 14.38 9.09 -16.23
N LYS A 178 14.75 9.23 -14.93
CA LYS A 178 15.14 8.09 -14.09
C LYS A 178 13.95 7.15 -13.83
N MET A 179 12.80 7.70 -13.52
CA MET A 179 11.58 6.90 -13.32
C MET A 179 11.07 6.34 -14.65
N GLN A 180 11.13 7.13 -15.72
CA GLN A 180 10.73 6.69 -17.06
C GLN A 180 11.56 5.51 -17.55
N ALA A 181 12.87 5.50 -17.32
CA ALA A 181 13.78 4.40 -17.69
C ALA A 181 13.45 3.08 -16.95
N LYS A 182 12.77 3.16 -15.80
CA LYS A 182 12.33 1.97 -15.04
C LYS A 182 11.04 1.36 -15.56
N ILE A 183 10.28 2.07 -16.42
CA ILE A 183 9.04 1.55 -16.98
C ILE A 183 9.36 0.40 -17.93
N LYS A 184 8.64 -0.70 -17.78
CA LYS A 184 8.71 -1.86 -18.67
C LYS A 184 7.32 -2.25 -19.17
N ASP A 185 7.30 -2.97 -20.28
CA ASP A 185 6.11 -3.65 -20.76
C ASP A 185 5.76 -4.78 -19.78
N PRO A 186 4.52 -4.91 -19.31
CA PRO A 186 4.10 -6.00 -18.44
C PRO A 186 4.16 -7.38 -19.15
N GLY A 187 4.28 -7.43 -20.47
CA GLY A 187 4.26 -8.67 -21.23
C GLY A 187 2.93 -9.42 -21.04
N ASN A 188 3.04 -10.68 -20.61
CA ASN A 188 1.87 -11.54 -20.34
C ASN A 188 1.35 -11.43 -18.87
N ALA A 189 1.90 -10.52 -18.06
CA ALA A 189 1.40 -10.34 -16.70
C ALA A 189 -0.04 -9.82 -16.71
N PRO A 190 -0.93 -10.29 -15.82
CA PRO A 190 -2.28 -9.80 -15.72
C PRO A 190 -2.30 -8.28 -15.46
N THR A 191 -3.13 -7.55 -16.19
CA THR A 191 -3.27 -6.10 -16.07
C THR A 191 -4.65 -5.66 -15.61
N GLU A 192 -5.54 -6.62 -15.42
CA GLU A 192 -6.91 -6.42 -14.94
C GLU A 192 -7.39 -7.63 -14.14
N SER A 193 -8.33 -7.41 -13.25
CA SER A 193 -8.88 -8.44 -12.38
C SER A 193 -10.29 -8.11 -11.90
N VAL A 194 -10.98 -9.15 -11.42
CA VAL A 194 -12.28 -9.04 -10.73
C VAL A 194 -12.09 -9.52 -9.31
N HIS A 195 -12.53 -8.71 -8.33
CA HIS A 195 -12.43 -9.03 -6.89
C HIS A 195 -13.75 -8.77 -6.17
N PRO A 196 -14.01 -9.46 -5.03
CA PRO A 196 -15.15 -9.10 -4.19
C PRO A 196 -14.96 -7.67 -3.65
N LEU A 197 -16.03 -6.89 -3.63
CA LEU A 197 -16.04 -5.55 -3.04
C LEU A 197 -15.90 -5.60 -1.50
N VAL A 198 -16.44 -6.65 -0.89
CA VAL A 198 -16.26 -6.99 0.52
C VAL A 198 -15.34 -8.20 0.61
N ARG A 199 -14.08 -7.97 0.98
CA ARG A 199 -13.06 -9.01 1.14
C ARG A 199 -13.04 -9.53 2.57
N THR A 200 -12.73 -10.82 2.74
CA THR A 200 -12.36 -11.39 4.03
C THR A 200 -10.83 -11.47 4.14
N HIS A 201 -10.28 -10.93 5.22
CA HIS A 201 -8.84 -11.00 5.44
C HIS A 201 -8.41 -12.44 5.81
N PRO A 202 -7.39 -13.01 5.14
CA PRO A 202 -7.06 -14.44 5.27
C PRO A 202 -6.54 -14.83 6.66
N GLU A 203 -5.89 -13.93 7.39
CA GLU A 203 -5.35 -14.21 8.73
C GLU A 203 -6.33 -13.77 9.84
N THR A 204 -6.78 -12.51 9.84
CA THR A 204 -7.66 -11.98 10.91
C THR A 204 -9.13 -12.43 10.80
N LYS A 205 -9.54 -12.94 9.64
CA LYS A 205 -10.93 -13.34 9.30
C LYS A 205 -11.95 -12.18 9.33
N LYS A 206 -11.50 -10.96 9.54
CA LYS A 206 -12.36 -9.77 9.50
C LYS A 206 -12.76 -9.41 8.08
N LYS A 207 -13.96 -8.88 7.91
CA LYS A 207 -14.42 -8.30 6.65
C LYS A 207 -13.94 -6.85 6.51
N LEU A 208 -13.70 -6.45 5.27
CA LEU A 208 -13.22 -5.13 4.92
C LEU A 208 -13.79 -4.67 3.58
N LEU A 209 -13.76 -3.36 3.35
CA LEU A 209 -14.10 -2.77 2.06
C LEU A 209 -12.89 -2.83 1.14
N TYR A 210 -13.01 -3.51 0.00
CA TYR A 210 -11.89 -3.69 -0.94
C TYR A 210 -12.12 -2.87 -2.21
N ILE A 211 -11.72 -1.59 -2.16
CA ILE A 211 -11.93 -0.59 -3.21
C ILE A 211 -10.70 0.32 -3.28
N GLY A 212 -10.43 0.93 -4.43
CA GLY A 212 -9.30 1.86 -4.60
C GLY A 212 -9.31 2.51 -5.99
N SER A 213 -8.24 3.25 -6.32
CA SER A 213 -8.12 3.94 -7.62
C SER A 213 -8.14 2.99 -8.82
N HIS A 214 -7.72 1.74 -8.64
CA HIS A 214 -7.75 0.71 -9.68
C HIS A 214 -9.17 0.25 -10.02
N THR A 215 -10.15 0.41 -9.13
CA THR A 215 -11.54 0.01 -9.38
C THR A 215 -12.18 0.94 -10.42
N GLN A 216 -12.54 0.40 -11.58
CA GLN A 216 -13.06 1.14 -12.71
C GLN A 216 -14.53 0.89 -12.99
N ASN A 217 -15.06 -0.23 -12.54
CA ASN A 217 -16.48 -0.56 -12.68
C ASN A 217 -16.89 -1.58 -11.60
N LEU A 218 -18.19 -1.80 -11.46
CA LEU A 218 -18.79 -2.89 -10.69
C LEU A 218 -19.38 -3.89 -11.68
N PHE A 219 -19.11 -5.17 -11.46
CA PHE A 219 -19.51 -6.21 -12.39
C PHE A 219 -21.04 -6.32 -12.47
N GLY A 220 -21.58 -6.21 -13.69
CA GLY A 220 -23.03 -6.28 -13.94
C GLY A 220 -23.80 -4.96 -13.76
N PHE A 221 -23.14 -3.87 -13.35
CA PHE A 221 -23.76 -2.55 -13.22
C PHE A 221 -23.59 -1.71 -14.52
N HIS A 222 -24.56 -0.84 -14.81
CA HIS A 222 -24.35 0.24 -15.75
C HIS A 222 -23.32 1.24 -15.23
N GLU A 223 -22.62 1.92 -16.14
CA GLU A 223 -21.52 2.84 -15.75
C GLU A 223 -21.91 3.92 -14.75
N ASN A 224 -23.08 4.57 -14.95
CA ASN A 224 -23.57 5.62 -14.08
C ASN A 224 -23.92 5.12 -12.66
N GLU A 225 -24.44 3.91 -12.56
CA GLU A 225 -24.76 3.27 -11.27
C GLU A 225 -23.46 2.93 -10.53
N ALA A 226 -22.53 2.27 -11.23
CA ALA A 226 -21.21 1.92 -10.70
C ALA A 226 -20.44 3.19 -10.27
N ASP A 227 -20.46 4.25 -11.08
CA ASP A 227 -19.75 5.49 -10.80
C ASP A 227 -20.25 6.14 -9.50
N THR A 228 -21.56 6.20 -9.32
CA THR A 228 -22.19 6.77 -8.11
C THR A 228 -21.77 5.98 -6.86
N LEU A 229 -21.86 4.66 -6.92
CA LEU A 229 -21.51 3.81 -5.76
C LEU A 229 -20.02 3.80 -5.47
N ILE A 230 -19.16 3.74 -6.50
CA ILE A 230 -17.71 3.79 -6.35
C ILE A 230 -17.29 5.13 -5.71
N ASP A 231 -17.85 6.26 -6.15
CA ASP A 231 -17.50 7.58 -5.62
C ASP A 231 -17.91 7.71 -4.16
N PHE A 232 -19.12 7.26 -3.81
CA PHE A 232 -19.57 7.19 -2.41
C PHE A 232 -18.62 6.34 -1.56
N LEU A 233 -18.29 5.13 -1.98
CA LEU A 233 -17.47 4.21 -1.21
C LEU A 233 -16.02 4.68 -1.08
N ARG A 234 -15.46 5.31 -2.12
CA ARG A 234 -14.12 5.94 -2.05
C ARG A 234 -14.08 7.08 -1.04
N ALA A 235 -15.07 7.98 -1.09
CA ALA A 235 -15.17 9.08 -0.13
C ALA A 235 -15.38 8.57 1.30
N HIS A 236 -16.22 7.54 1.48
CA HIS A 236 -16.47 6.92 2.77
C HIS A 236 -15.21 6.23 3.31
N SER A 237 -14.51 5.44 2.48
CA SER A 237 -13.36 4.62 2.90
C SER A 237 -12.11 5.42 3.27
N THR A 238 -12.06 6.70 2.93
CA THR A 238 -10.91 7.59 3.19
C THR A 238 -11.25 8.75 4.13
N ARG A 239 -12.31 8.62 4.92
CA ARG A 239 -12.69 9.60 5.93
C ARG A 239 -11.56 9.80 6.96
N PRO A 240 -11.35 11.04 7.45
CA PRO A 240 -10.27 11.35 8.39
C PRO A 240 -10.24 10.41 9.62
N GLU A 241 -11.43 9.99 10.11
CA GLU A 241 -11.56 9.12 11.28
C GLU A 241 -10.98 7.71 11.07
N PHE A 242 -10.79 7.29 9.81
CA PHE A 242 -10.22 5.98 9.45
C PHE A 242 -8.74 6.07 9.11
N THR A 243 -8.13 7.27 9.19
CA THR A 243 -6.79 7.50 8.66
C THR A 243 -5.76 7.77 9.74
N CYS A 244 -4.49 7.48 9.41
CA CYS A 244 -3.33 8.06 10.06
C CYS A 244 -2.40 8.66 9.02
N ARG A 245 -1.53 9.60 9.45
CA ARG A 245 -0.52 10.25 8.63
C ARG A 245 0.85 9.96 9.24
N PHE A 246 1.78 9.50 8.40
CA PHE A 246 3.15 9.22 8.80
C PHE A 246 4.10 10.22 8.14
N ARG A 247 4.83 10.95 8.98
CA ARG A 247 5.92 11.82 8.56
C ARG A 247 7.20 11.01 8.45
N TRP A 248 7.83 11.10 7.28
CA TRP A 248 9.06 10.40 7.00
C TRP A 248 10.29 11.11 7.58
N GLU A 249 11.25 10.31 8.01
CA GLU A 249 12.61 10.69 8.37
C GLU A 249 13.56 9.71 7.67
N VAL A 250 14.80 10.12 7.44
CA VAL A 250 15.81 9.20 6.87
C VAL A 250 15.98 8.01 7.82
N GLY A 251 16.01 6.80 7.27
CA GLY A 251 16.04 5.57 8.06
C GLY A 251 14.67 5.11 8.57
N SER A 252 13.57 5.81 8.26
CA SER A 252 12.23 5.28 8.54
C SER A 252 11.88 4.14 7.60
N LEU A 253 11.23 3.09 8.13
CA LEU A 253 10.60 2.04 7.35
C LEU A 253 9.13 1.95 7.73
N ALA A 254 8.24 1.87 6.74
CA ALA A 254 6.83 1.53 6.92
C ALA A 254 6.55 0.17 6.31
N LEU A 255 5.77 -0.66 6.99
CA LEU A 255 5.24 -1.93 6.52
C LEU A 255 3.71 -1.91 6.64
N TRP A 256 3.00 -1.95 5.51
CA TRP A 256 1.54 -1.96 5.51
C TRP A 256 0.94 -3.20 4.87
N ASP A 257 -0.26 -3.55 5.34
CA ASP A 257 -1.04 -4.67 4.85
C ASP A 257 -1.97 -4.20 3.73
N ASN A 258 -1.61 -4.49 2.48
CA ASN A 258 -2.41 -4.13 1.32
C ASN A 258 -3.78 -4.83 1.28
N ARG A 259 -3.96 -5.86 2.07
CA ARG A 259 -5.23 -6.60 2.14
C ARG A 259 -6.30 -5.78 2.85
N CYS A 260 -5.90 -4.87 3.77
CA CYS A 260 -6.83 -4.10 4.59
C CYS A 260 -6.54 -2.59 4.70
N VAL A 261 -5.55 -2.08 3.94
CA VAL A 261 -5.15 -0.67 3.98
C VAL A 261 -5.16 -0.07 2.58
N GLN A 262 -5.79 1.10 2.42
CA GLN A 262 -5.47 2.02 1.34
C GLN A 262 -4.40 3.01 1.82
N HIS A 263 -3.59 3.51 0.90
CA HIS A 263 -2.59 4.52 1.19
C HIS A 263 -2.45 5.55 0.08
N GLN A 264 -1.90 6.72 0.43
CA GLN A 264 -1.67 7.83 -0.47
C GLN A 264 -0.39 8.57 -0.08
N ALA A 265 0.53 8.79 -1.02
CA ALA A 265 1.65 9.70 -0.85
C ALA A 265 1.17 11.14 -1.05
N LEU A 266 1.53 12.06 -0.16
CA LEU A 266 1.21 13.47 -0.31
C LEU A 266 2.21 14.16 -1.24
N ALA A 267 1.70 14.92 -2.19
CA ALA A 267 2.50 15.62 -3.21
C ALA A 267 2.73 17.10 -2.85
N ASP A 268 2.90 17.38 -1.56
CA ASP A 268 3.01 18.73 -0.99
C ASP A 268 4.47 19.19 -0.78
N TYR A 269 5.39 18.74 -1.64
CA TYR A 269 6.81 19.04 -1.58
C TYR A 269 7.44 19.11 -2.96
N ASP A 270 8.57 19.82 -3.07
CA ASP A 270 9.37 19.91 -4.32
C ASP A 270 10.86 19.51 -4.11
N GLU A 271 11.23 19.12 -2.90
CA GLU A 271 12.59 18.64 -2.63
C GLU A 271 12.77 17.19 -3.12
N ARG A 272 14.02 16.76 -3.27
CA ARG A 272 14.33 15.39 -3.66
C ARG A 272 13.88 14.39 -2.60
N ARG A 273 13.26 13.28 -3.06
CA ARG A 273 12.84 12.16 -2.22
C ARG A 273 13.26 10.84 -2.85
N ARG A 274 13.94 9.98 -2.10
CA ARG A 274 14.39 8.66 -2.58
C ARG A 274 14.02 7.57 -1.59
N MET A 275 13.29 6.59 -2.08
CA MET A 275 12.75 5.49 -1.28
C MET A 275 13.06 4.15 -1.94
N HIS A 276 13.31 3.12 -1.13
CA HIS A 276 13.39 1.73 -1.56
C HIS A 276 12.10 1.00 -1.16
N ARG A 277 11.47 0.38 -2.15
CA ARG A 277 10.22 -0.36 -1.97
C ARG A 277 10.41 -1.83 -2.26
N ILE A 278 9.89 -2.71 -1.38
CA ILE A 278 9.71 -4.13 -1.65
C ILE A 278 8.23 -4.47 -1.47
N THR A 279 7.71 -5.32 -2.35
CA THR A 279 6.33 -5.79 -2.32
C THR A 279 6.32 -7.29 -2.11
N ILE A 280 5.43 -7.78 -1.24
CA ILE A 280 5.27 -9.19 -0.92
C ILE A 280 4.07 -9.74 -1.70
N ALA A 281 4.23 -10.90 -2.31
CA ALA A 281 3.17 -11.60 -3.03
C ALA A 281 2.00 -11.92 -2.10
N GLY A 282 0.80 -11.83 -2.63
CA GLY A 282 -0.42 -12.05 -1.86
C GLY A 282 -1.24 -13.21 -2.37
N ASP A 283 -2.49 -13.20 -1.95
CA ASP A 283 -3.49 -14.22 -2.18
C ASP A 283 -4.66 -13.70 -3.03
N LYS A 284 -5.40 -14.62 -3.63
CA LYS A 284 -6.64 -14.28 -4.32
C LYS A 284 -7.68 -13.79 -3.31
N PRO A 285 -8.23 -12.57 -3.46
CA PRO A 285 -9.28 -12.05 -2.59
C PRO A 285 -10.56 -12.89 -2.59
N PHE A 286 -11.15 -13.11 -1.41
CA PHE A 286 -12.38 -13.87 -1.24
C PHE A 286 -13.30 -13.24 -0.18
#